data_e8b522cd53ab4df0f1fe80ea47fa1f7b
#
_entry.id   e8b522cd53ab4df0f1fe80ea47fa1f7b
#
_cell.length_a   1.000
_cell.length_b   1.000
_cell.length_c   1.000
_cell.angle_alpha   90.00
_cell.angle_beta   90.00
_cell.angle_gamma   90.00
#
_symmetry.space_group_name_H-M   'P 1'
#
loop_
_entity.id
_entity.type
_entity.pdbx_description
1 polymer ?
#
loop_
_entity_poly.entity_id
_entity_poly.type
_entity_poly.pdbx_seq_one_letter_code
_entity_poly.pdbx_strand_id
1 'polypeptide(L)'
;TVDEGPKYKFGKISVESELKKLDTAVLTQLVPIRSGDLYEDERIESATDSLTFAAGAAGFAAVDVRPRYVADPKTRMVDVVFQVNEGPRVYVNRIDIVGNTQTLDYVIRRELNLVEGDAYNRALVDRSKNNLKALGFFKDVNIEETPTANADRTDLMVKVEEEPTGELTFSAGYSSVD
;
A
#
# COMPACT_ATOMS: atom_id res chain seq x y z
N THR A 1 18.93 -13.74 -31.50
CA THR A 1 18.12 -14.76 -30.79
C THR A 1 18.39 -14.59 -29.32
N VAL A 2 17.41 -14.04 -28.61
CA VAL A 2 17.41 -13.99 -27.14
C VAL A 2 17.07 -15.42 -26.70
N ASP A 3 18.02 -16.10 -26.05
CA ASP A 3 17.80 -17.40 -25.46
C ASP A 3 17.04 -17.17 -24.14
N GLU A 4 15.71 -17.36 -24.17
CA GLU A 4 14.92 -17.35 -22.94
C GLU A 4 15.30 -18.61 -22.15
N GLY A 5 16.01 -18.44 -21.05
CA GLY A 5 16.39 -19.51 -20.14
C GLY A 5 15.18 -20.35 -19.68
N PRO A 6 15.41 -21.49 -19.01
CA PRO A 6 14.34 -22.41 -18.62
C PRO A 6 13.33 -21.70 -17.70
N LYS A 7 12.05 -21.77 -18.07
CA LYS A 7 10.95 -21.23 -17.27
C LYS A 7 10.78 -22.05 -16.00
N TYR A 8 10.83 -21.38 -14.86
CA TYR A 8 10.57 -21.97 -13.56
C TYR A 8 9.11 -21.78 -13.14
N LYS A 9 8.63 -22.62 -12.25
CA LYS A 9 7.30 -22.52 -11.63
C LYS A 9 7.42 -22.42 -10.13
N PHE A 10 6.43 -21.82 -9.48
CA PHE A 10 6.35 -21.83 -8.03
C PHE A 10 6.09 -23.24 -7.51
N GLY A 11 6.90 -23.65 -6.53
CA GLY A 11 6.74 -24.87 -5.78
C GLY A 11 5.89 -24.65 -4.53
N LYS A 12 6.42 -25.06 -3.38
CA LYS A 12 5.77 -24.85 -2.09
C LYS A 12 5.88 -23.39 -1.67
N ILE A 13 4.76 -22.81 -1.25
CA ILE A 13 4.69 -21.46 -0.69
C ILE A 13 4.34 -21.58 0.78
N SER A 14 5.12 -20.92 1.66
CA SER A 14 4.87 -20.90 3.09
C SER A 14 5.25 -19.56 3.69
N VAL A 15 4.66 -19.24 4.83
CA VAL A 15 4.96 -18.06 5.63
C VAL A 15 5.46 -18.52 6.99
N GLU A 16 6.58 -17.96 7.43
CA GLU A 16 7.18 -18.18 8.75
C GLU A 16 7.27 -16.83 9.47
N SER A 17 7.04 -16.82 10.78
CA SER A 17 7.14 -15.62 11.61
C SER A 17 7.57 -15.95 13.02
N GLU A 18 8.43 -15.10 13.60
CA GLU A 18 8.76 -15.12 15.03
C GLU A 18 7.74 -14.33 15.86
N LEU A 19 6.83 -13.60 15.22
CA LEU A 19 5.81 -12.78 15.87
C LEU A 19 4.65 -13.65 16.36
N LYS A 20 4.63 -13.96 17.66
CA LYS A 20 3.69 -14.91 18.30
C LYS A 20 2.20 -14.61 18.10
N LYS A 21 1.84 -13.36 17.74
CA LYS A 21 0.46 -12.94 17.51
C LYS A 21 0.02 -13.04 16.04
N LEU A 22 0.93 -13.37 15.14
CA LEU A 22 0.61 -13.56 13.72
C LEU A 22 0.30 -15.04 13.46
N ASP A 23 -0.89 -15.28 12.90
CA ASP A 23 -1.26 -16.61 12.41
C ASP A 23 -0.68 -16.83 11.01
N THR A 24 0.42 -17.60 10.95
CA THR A 24 1.13 -17.88 9.69
C THR A 24 0.28 -18.71 8.72
N ALA A 25 -0.68 -19.50 9.21
CA ALA A 25 -1.58 -20.26 8.36
C ALA A 25 -2.55 -19.31 7.62
N VAL A 26 -3.09 -18.32 8.31
CA VAL A 26 -3.93 -17.27 7.71
C VAL A 26 -3.12 -16.44 6.72
N LEU A 27 -1.90 -16.03 7.10
CA LEU A 27 -1.02 -15.27 6.20
C LEU A 27 -0.67 -16.05 4.93
N THR A 28 -0.43 -17.34 5.03
CA THR A 28 -0.15 -18.19 3.85
C THR A 28 -1.32 -18.21 2.87
N GLN A 29 -2.57 -18.16 3.35
CA GLN A 29 -3.75 -18.11 2.49
C GLN A 29 -3.93 -16.76 1.78
N LEU A 30 -3.34 -15.69 2.33
CA LEU A 30 -3.38 -14.36 1.73
C LEU A 30 -2.34 -14.15 0.62
N VAL A 31 -1.37 -15.05 0.50
CA VAL A 31 -0.37 -14.97 -0.57
C VAL A 31 -1.02 -15.26 -1.92
N PRO A 32 -0.96 -14.32 -2.90
CA PRO A 32 -1.64 -14.46 -4.18
C PRO A 32 -0.86 -15.34 -5.18
N ILE A 33 -0.14 -16.34 -4.68
CA ILE A 33 0.68 -17.27 -5.46
C ILE A 33 0.23 -18.70 -5.17
N ARG A 34 0.10 -19.51 -6.21
CA ARG A 34 -0.23 -20.94 -6.10
C ARG A 34 0.91 -21.79 -6.62
N SER A 35 1.10 -22.96 -5.99
CA SER A 35 2.03 -23.97 -6.53
C SER A 35 1.64 -24.34 -7.96
N GLY A 36 2.63 -24.35 -8.86
CA GLY A 36 2.45 -24.62 -10.29
C GLY A 36 2.29 -23.37 -11.16
N ASP A 37 2.05 -22.19 -10.59
CA ASP A 37 2.06 -20.93 -11.32
C ASP A 37 3.44 -20.64 -11.90
N LEU A 38 3.50 -19.89 -13.00
CA LEU A 38 4.75 -19.43 -13.58
C LEU A 38 5.46 -18.50 -12.59
N TYR A 39 6.78 -18.69 -12.42
CA TYR A 39 7.58 -17.82 -11.58
C TYR A 39 7.72 -16.44 -12.22
N GLU A 40 7.31 -15.42 -11.49
CA GLU A 40 7.38 -14.00 -11.86
C GLU A 40 7.74 -13.18 -10.62
N ASP A 41 8.75 -12.31 -10.73
CA ASP A 41 9.21 -11.48 -9.61
C ASP A 41 8.11 -10.53 -9.11
N GLU A 42 7.28 -10.01 -10.02
CA GLU A 42 6.15 -9.13 -9.67
C GLU A 42 5.15 -9.79 -8.71
N ARG A 43 4.98 -11.11 -8.82
CA ARG A 43 4.11 -11.86 -7.89
C ARG A 43 4.71 -11.96 -6.51
N ILE A 44 6.03 -12.03 -6.41
CA ILE A 44 6.74 -12.01 -5.13
C ILE A 44 6.58 -10.64 -4.45
N GLU A 45 6.72 -9.56 -5.22
CA GLU A 45 6.50 -8.21 -4.72
C GLU A 45 5.05 -8.03 -4.23
N SER A 46 4.06 -8.43 -5.03
CA SER A 46 2.65 -8.40 -4.64
C SER A 46 2.37 -9.22 -3.37
N ALA A 47 3.00 -10.38 -3.23
CA ALA A 47 2.88 -11.23 -2.04
C ALA A 47 3.50 -10.55 -0.81
N THR A 48 4.68 -9.96 -0.97
CA THR A 48 5.37 -9.20 0.09
C THR A 48 4.52 -8.02 0.56
N ASP A 49 3.93 -7.28 -0.36
CA ASP A 49 3.03 -6.16 -0.07
C ASP A 49 1.77 -6.62 0.66
N SER A 50 1.16 -7.72 0.21
CA SER A 50 -0.03 -8.29 0.84
C SER A 50 0.24 -8.74 2.27
N LEU A 51 1.38 -9.37 2.52
CA LEU A 51 1.80 -9.82 3.86
C LEU A 51 2.12 -8.63 4.77
N THR A 52 2.81 -7.62 4.25
CA THR A 52 3.10 -6.37 4.99
C THR A 52 1.81 -5.67 5.39
N PHE A 53 0.85 -5.57 4.46
CA PHE A 53 -0.46 -4.99 4.74
C PHE A 53 -1.22 -5.79 5.80
N ALA A 54 -1.27 -7.12 5.67
CA ALA A 54 -1.98 -7.99 6.61
C ALA A 54 -1.39 -7.90 8.03
N ALA A 55 -0.06 -7.89 8.15
CA ALA A 55 0.62 -7.72 9.42
C ALA A 55 0.35 -6.34 10.02
N GLY A 56 0.36 -5.28 9.19
CA GLY A 56 -0.01 -3.93 9.59
C GLY A 56 -1.45 -3.84 10.10
N ALA A 57 -2.40 -4.51 9.43
CA ALA A 57 -3.80 -4.59 9.86
C ALA A 57 -3.97 -5.36 11.18
N ALA A 58 -3.09 -6.34 11.45
CA ALA A 58 -3.03 -7.05 12.72
C ALA A 58 -2.39 -6.23 13.88
N GLY A 59 -1.97 -4.99 13.60
CA GLY A 59 -1.46 -4.05 14.60
C GLY A 59 0.06 -3.97 14.71
N PHE A 60 0.81 -4.58 13.77
CA PHE A 60 2.27 -4.48 13.75
C PHE A 60 2.69 -3.26 12.93
N ALA A 61 3.20 -2.22 13.59
CA ALA A 61 3.58 -0.97 12.93
C ALA A 61 4.84 -1.08 12.06
N ALA A 62 5.72 -2.03 12.36
CA ALA A 62 6.96 -2.23 11.63
C ALA A 62 7.15 -3.73 11.35
N VAL A 63 7.06 -4.10 10.09
CA VAL A 63 7.21 -5.49 9.64
C VAL A 63 8.20 -5.53 8.49
N ASP A 64 9.11 -6.48 8.56
CA ASP A 64 10.06 -6.79 7.49
C ASP A 64 9.70 -8.16 6.91
N VAL A 65 9.31 -8.17 5.65
CA VAL A 65 8.94 -9.41 4.93
C VAL A 65 10.05 -9.75 3.94
N ARG A 66 10.74 -10.86 4.17
CA ARG A 66 11.84 -11.32 3.33
C ARG A 66 11.52 -12.63 2.65
N PRO A 67 11.40 -12.67 1.33
CA PRO A 67 11.28 -13.92 0.61
C PRO A 67 12.62 -14.68 0.59
N ARG A 68 12.56 -15.98 0.87
CA ARG A 68 13.67 -16.92 0.69
C ARG A 68 13.31 -17.91 -0.36
N TYR A 69 14.23 -18.17 -1.27
CA TYR A 69 14.04 -19.03 -2.44
C TYR A 69 14.86 -20.31 -2.31
N VAL A 70 14.24 -21.44 -2.66
CA VAL A 70 14.93 -22.71 -2.85
C VAL A 70 14.55 -23.24 -4.24
N ALA A 71 15.44 -23.07 -5.19
CA ALA A 71 15.24 -23.54 -6.55
C ALA A 71 15.75 -24.98 -6.72
N ASP A 72 14.93 -25.84 -7.31
CA ASP A 72 15.33 -27.18 -7.75
C ASP A 72 15.50 -27.20 -9.28
N PRO A 73 16.74 -27.27 -9.79
CA PRO A 73 17.00 -27.30 -11.23
C PRO A 73 16.43 -28.53 -11.96
N LYS A 74 16.22 -29.65 -11.23
CA LYS A 74 15.72 -30.89 -11.81
C LYS A 74 14.22 -30.81 -12.09
N THR A 75 13.46 -30.30 -11.13
CA THR A 75 12.00 -30.15 -11.25
C THR A 75 11.59 -28.82 -11.87
N ARG A 76 12.52 -27.85 -11.97
CA ARG A 76 12.27 -26.45 -12.35
C ARG A 76 11.21 -25.79 -11.49
N MET A 77 11.22 -26.12 -10.20
CA MET A 77 10.34 -25.53 -9.21
C MET A 77 11.15 -24.62 -8.28
N VAL A 78 10.53 -23.55 -7.83
CA VAL A 78 11.08 -22.61 -6.84
C VAL A 78 10.15 -22.59 -5.63
N ASP A 79 10.61 -23.14 -4.52
CA ASP A 79 9.92 -23.01 -3.24
C ASP A 79 10.21 -21.65 -2.66
N VAL A 80 9.19 -21.01 -2.11
CA VAL A 80 9.31 -19.65 -1.50
C VAL A 80 8.81 -19.68 -0.07
N VAL A 81 9.67 -19.23 0.84
CA VAL A 81 9.33 -19.03 2.25
C VAL A 81 9.39 -17.54 2.54
N PHE A 82 8.26 -16.93 2.86
CA PHE A 82 8.20 -15.55 3.32
C PHE A 82 8.45 -15.48 4.81
N GLN A 83 9.57 -14.89 5.21
CA GLN A 83 9.88 -14.64 6.61
C GLN A 83 9.32 -13.28 7.01
N VAL A 84 8.38 -13.28 7.96
CA VAL A 84 7.72 -12.09 8.48
C VAL A 84 8.23 -11.83 9.89
N ASN A 85 9.08 -10.80 10.04
CA ASN A 85 9.72 -10.46 11.32
C ASN A 85 9.45 -9.01 11.69
N GLU A 86 9.77 -8.64 12.93
CA GLU A 86 9.71 -7.23 13.33
C GLU A 86 10.85 -6.47 12.63
N GLY A 87 10.47 -5.41 11.93
CA GLY A 87 11.40 -4.50 11.27
C GLY A 87 11.75 -3.29 12.14
N PRO A 88 12.67 -2.43 11.69
CA PRO A 88 12.95 -1.17 12.35
C PRO A 88 11.70 -0.28 12.31
N ARG A 89 11.38 0.35 13.45
CA ARG A 89 10.27 1.30 13.50
C ARG A 89 10.67 2.59 12.80
N VAL A 90 9.83 3.02 11.87
CA VAL A 90 9.92 4.31 11.22
C VAL A 90 8.75 5.17 11.72
N TYR A 91 8.99 6.44 12.01
CA TYR A 91 7.97 7.36 12.51
C TYR A 91 7.65 8.42 11.47
N VAL A 92 6.39 8.84 11.43
CA VAL A 92 5.95 9.95 10.59
C VAL A 92 6.57 11.24 11.10
N ASN A 93 7.40 11.87 10.28
CA ASN A 93 8.05 13.13 10.63
C ASN A 93 7.12 14.32 10.33
N ARG A 94 6.57 14.36 9.12
CA ARG A 94 5.70 15.43 8.64
C ARG A 94 4.68 14.89 7.66
N ILE A 95 3.49 15.51 7.65
CA ILE A 95 2.45 15.24 6.66
C ILE A 95 2.17 16.52 5.89
N ASP A 96 2.55 16.55 4.62
CA ASP A 96 2.26 17.64 3.71
C ASP A 96 1.04 17.29 2.85
N ILE A 97 0.14 18.26 2.66
CA ILE A 97 -1.05 18.12 1.83
C ILE A 97 -0.92 19.06 0.65
N VAL A 98 -1.13 18.54 -0.56
CA VAL A 98 -1.04 19.30 -1.80
C VAL A 98 -2.18 18.97 -2.76
N GLY A 99 -2.58 19.96 -3.58
CA GLY A 99 -3.64 19.81 -4.56
C GLY A 99 -5.03 20.20 -4.06
N ASN A 100 -5.17 20.52 -2.78
CA ASN A 100 -6.41 21.01 -2.17
C ASN A 100 -6.56 22.51 -2.38
N THR A 101 -7.15 22.91 -3.50
CA THR A 101 -7.35 24.32 -3.85
C THR A 101 -8.58 24.95 -3.20
N GLN A 102 -9.60 24.13 -2.95
CA GLN A 102 -10.88 24.54 -2.33
C GLN A 102 -11.10 23.87 -0.97
N THR A 103 -10.66 22.61 -0.81
CA THR A 103 -10.83 21.86 0.44
C THR A 103 -9.79 22.31 1.47
N LEU A 104 -10.26 22.67 2.65
CA LEU A 104 -9.38 23.11 3.73
C LEU A 104 -8.57 21.95 4.31
N ASP A 105 -7.30 22.21 4.65
CA ASP A 105 -6.35 21.22 5.20
C ASP A 105 -6.92 20.37 6.33
N TYR A 106 -7.63 20.97 7.27
CA TYR A 106 -8.16 20.26 8.43
C TYR A 106 -9.22 19.21 8.05
N VAL A 107 -9.94 19.40 6.92
CA VAL A 107 -10.90 18.42 6.40
C VAL A 107 -10.19 17.17 5.96
N ILE A 108 -9.05 17.31 5.30
CA ILE A 108 -8.22 16.19 4.87
C ILE A 108 -7.54 15.53 6.06
N ARG A 109 -6.92 16.32 6.95
CA ARG A 109 -6.20 15.83 8.13
C ARG A 109 -7.05 14.96 9.05
N ARG A 110 -8.32 15.29 9.26
CA ARG A 110 -9.20 14.51 10.13
C ARG A 110 -9.54 13.12 9.61
N GLU A 111 -9.41 12.89 8.29
CA GLU A 111 -9.64 11.59 7.66
C GLU A 111 -8.38 10.71 7.66
N LEU A 112 -7.23 11.28 8.02
CA LEU A 112 -5.99 10.51 8.17
C LEU A 112 -6.04 9.69 9.46
N ASN A 113 -5.59 8.43 9.36
CA ASN A 113 -5.48 7.53 10.52
C ASN A 113 -4.07 7.54 11.14
N LEU A 114 -3.24 8.50 10.73
CA LEU A 114 -1.88 8.74 11.21
C LEU A 114 -1.70 10.24 11.42
N VAL A 115 -0.93 10.59 12.44
CA VAL A 115 -0.46 11.97 12.70
C VAL A 115 1.06 12.01 12.78
N GLU A 116 1.64 13.21 12.73
CA GLU A 116 3.07 13.40 12.93
C GLU A 116 3.50 12.85 14.30
N GLY A 117 4.56 12.05 14.32
CA GLY A 117 5.08 11.35 15.50
C GLY A 117 4.58 9.92 15.68
N ASP A 118 3.55 9.50 14.97
CA ASP A 118 3.08 8.12 15.00
C ASP A 118 4.07 7.17 14.33
N ALA A 119 4.07 5.91 14.77
CA ALA A 119 4.77 4.86 14.05
C ALA A 119 4.10 4.64 12.69
N TYR A 120 4.91 4.70 11.62
CA TYR A 120 4.43 4.45 10.27
C TYR A 120 3.79 3.06 10.15
N ASN A 121 2.62 3.01 9.56
CA ASN A 121 1.90 1.77 9.30
C ASN A 121 1.18 1.88 7.95
N ARG A 122 1.59 1.03 6.99
CA ARG A 122 1.05 1.03 5.63
C ARG A 122 -0.46 0.81 5.60
N ALA A 123 -1.00 -0.08 6.45
CA ALA A 123 -2.43 -0.32 6.51
C ALA A 123 -3.23 0.93 6.94
N LEU A 124 -2.66 1.75 7.84
CA LEU A 124 -3.27 3.01 8.24
C LEU A 124 -3.19 4.07 7.14
N VAL A 125 -2.10 4.09 6.37
CA VAL A 125 -1.97 4.95 5.18
C VAL A 125 -3.02 4.59 4.13
N ASP A 126 -3.18 3.31 3.81
CA ASP A 126 -4.17 2.84 2.83
C ASP A 126 -5.60 3.10 3.31
N ARG A 127 -5.88 2.94 4.61
CA ARG A 127 -7.16 3.31 5.21
C ARG A 127 -7.43 4.80 5.08
N SER A 128 -6.44 5.66 5.36
CA SER A 128 -6.51 7.10 5.19
C SER A 128 -6.85 7.48 3.75
N LYS A 129 -6.18 6.85 2.79
CA LYS A 129 -6.45 7.03 1.35
C LYS A 129 -7.90 6.66 1.00
N ASN A 130 -8.40 5.54 1.52
CA ASN A 130 -9.77 5.09 1.29
C ASN A 130 -10.79 6.05 1.94
N ASN A 131 -10.54 6.54 3.16
CA ASN A 131 -11.39 7.52 3.82
C ASN A 131 -11.51 8.80 2.99
N LEU A 132 -10.38 9.33 2.51
CA LEU A 132 -10.36 10.52 1.65
C LEU A 132 -11.13 10.30 0.35
N LYS A 133 -10.97 9.16 -0.31
CA LYS A 133 -11.75 8.81 -1.51
C LYS A 133 -13.25 8.71 -1.23
N ALA A 134 -13.62 8.20 -0.06
CA ALA A 134 -15.02 8.05 0.35
C ALA A 134 -15.74 9.40 0.58
N LEU A 135 -15.01 10.51 0.78
CA LEU A 135 -15.63 11.84 0.86
C LEU A 135 -16.30 12.28 -0.45
N GLY A 136 -15.88 11.73 -1.58
CA GLY A 136 -16.42 12.12 -2.90
C GLY A 136 -16.01 13.52 -3.37
N PHE A 137 -15.02 14.15 -2.73
CA PHE A 137 -14.53 15.48 -3.10
C PHE A 137 -13.34 15.42 -4.06
N PHE A 138 -12.73 14.24 -4.19
CA PHE A 138 -11.49 14.06 -4.91
C PHE A 138 -11.64 13.04 -6.03
N LYS A 139 -11.19 13.42 -7.22
CA LYS A 139 -11.07 12.54 -8.38
C LYS A 139 -9.96 11.52 -8.18
N ASP A 140 -8.84 11.95 -7.58
CA ASP A 140 -7.75 11.06 -7.19
C ASP A 140 -7.16 11.46 -5.83
N VAL A 141 -6.65 10.44 -5.12
CA VAL A 141 -5.95 10.58 -3.84
C VAL A 141 -4.75 9.65 -3.87
N ASN A 142 -3.57 10.21 -3.67
CA ASN A 142 -2.34 9.44 -3.51
C ASN A 142 -1.59 9.87 -2.24
N ILE A 143 -0.99 8.92 -1.53
CA ILE A 143 -0.16 9.19 -0.36
C ILE A 143 1.21 8.57 -0.63
N GLU A 144 2.22 9.40 -0.72
CA GLU A 144 3.60 9.01 -1.00
C GLU A 144 4.46 9.14 0.24
N GLU A 145 5.38 8.19 0.39
CA GLU A 145 6.41 8.22 1.42
C GLU A 145 7.69 8.81 0.86
N THR A 146 8.32 9.70 1.61
CA THR A 146 9.64 10.23 1.29
C THR A 146 10.57 10.01 2.47
N PRO A 147 11.61 9.17 2.33
CA PRO A 147 12.61 9.00 3.38
C PRO A 147 13.27 10.34 3.73
N THR A 148 13.53 10.53 5.02
CA THR A 148 14.25 11.72 5.49
C THR A 148 15.73 11.41 5.68
N ALA A 149 16.54 12.41 6.04
CA ALA A 149 17.95 12.21 6.41
C ALA A 149 18.11 11.29 7.64
N ASN A 150 17.07 11.18 8.48
CA ASN A 150 17.04 10.25 9.61
C ASN A 150 16.38 8.95 9.16
N ALA A 151 17.08 7.84 9.28
CA ALA A 151 16.61 6.52 8.83
C ALA A 151 15.35 6.01 9.55
N ASP A 152 15.04 6.55 10.74
CA ASP A 152 13.87 6.24 11.55
C ASP A 152 12.69 7.21 11.31
N ARG A 153 12.76 8.08 10.30
CA ARG A 153 11.74 9.08 9.99
C ARG A 153 11.38 9.07 8.51
N THR A 154 10.09 9.26 8.25
CA THR A 154 9.57 9.43 6.89
C THR A 154 8.60 10.61 6.83
N ASP A 155 8.62 11.35 5.72
CA ASP A 155 7.61 12.35 5.41
C ASP A 155 6.51 11.71 4.58
N LEU A 156 5.26 12.09 4.84
CA LEU A 156 4.12 11.68 4.04
C LEU A 156 3.63 12.87 3.22
N MET A 157 3.45 12.66 1.92
CA MET A 157 2.85 13.64 1.03
C MET A 157 1.48 13.14 0.57
N VAL A 158 0.43 13.81 1.01
CA VAL A 158 -0.95 13.55 0.62
C VAL A 158 -1.27 14.42 -0.60
N LYS A 159 -1.32 13.80 -1.77
CA LYS A 159 -1.67 14.45 -3.04
C LYS A 159 -3.13 14.19 -3.33
N VAL A 160 -3.91 15.24 -3.50
CA VAL A 160 -5.32 15.16 -3.88
C VAL A 160 -5.56 15.90 -5.19
N GLU A 161 -6.44 15.37 -6.01
CA GLU A 161 -6.99 16.03 -7.20
C GLU A 161 -8.47 16.24 -6.94
N GLU A 162 -8.90 17.51 -6.79
CA GLU A 162 -10.29 17.84 -6.49
C GLU A 162 -11.18 17.59 -7.71
N GLU A 163 -12.38 17.07 -7.46
CA GLU A 163 -13.42 17.01 -8.48
C GLU A 163 -13.92 18.42 -8.77
N PRO A 164 -14.04 18.83 -10.05
CA PRO A 164 -14.66 20.10 -10.37
C PRO A 164 -16.11 20.08 -9.88
N THR A 165 -16.42 20.89 -8.87
CA THR A 165 -17.79 21.16 -8.48
C THR A 165 -18.46 21.87 -9.66
N GLY A 166 -19.46 21.21 -10.29
CA GLY A 166 -20.14 21.75 -11.46
C GLY A 166 -20.63 23.17 -11.20
N GLU A 167 -20.26 24.10 -12.08
CA GLU A 167 -20.79 25.46 -12.08
C GLU A 167 -22.30 25.39 -12.37
N LEU A 168 -23.13 25.73 -11.41
CA LEU A 168 -24.54 26.01 -11.62
C LEU A 168 -24.63 27.40 -12.29
N THR A 169 -24.60 27.44 -13.63
CA THR A 169 -24.90 28.65 -14.40
C THR A 169 -26.41 28.88 -14.38
N PHE A 170 -26.86 29.81 -13.55
CA PHE A 170 -28.22 30.37 -13.64
C PHE A 170 -28.27 31.37 -14.80
N SER A 171 -28.76 30.97 -15.98
CA SER A 171 -29.13 31.89 -17.02
C SER A 171 -30.56 32.37 -16.78
N ALA A 172 -30.72 33.61 -16.28
CA ALA A 172 -32.01 34.28 -16.26
C ALA A 172 -32.29 34.82 -17.67
N GLY A 173 -33.07 34.07 -18.45
CA GLY A 173 -33.57 34.56 -19.74
C GLY A 173 -34.72 35.53 -19.48
N TYR A 174 -34.51 36.85 -19.71
CA TYR A 174 -35.59 37.81 -19.89
C TYR A 174 -36.07 37.70 -21.33
N SER A 175 -37.23 37.15 -21.56
CA SER A 175 -37.96 37.37 -22.85
C SER A 175 -38.90 38.55 -22.64
N SER A 176 -38.57 39.68 -23.24
CA SER A 176 -39.55 40.74 -23.49
C SER A 176 -40.38 40.35 -24.70
N VAL A 177 -41.64 40.08 -24.48
CA VAL A 177 -42.62 39.99 -25.58
C VAL A 177 -43.24 41.36 -25.70
N ASP A 178 -43.05 42.02 -26.91
CA ASP A 178 -43.88 43.07 -27.41
C ASP A 178 -45.13 42.51 -28.04
#